data_6df233201442781cd071c51b574458e5
#
_entry.id   6df233201442781cd071c51b574458e5
#
_cell.length_a   1.000
_cell.length_b   1.000
_cell.length_c   1.000
_cell.angle_alpha   90.00
_cell.angle_beta   90.00
_cell.angle_gamma   90.00
#
_symmetry.space_group_name_H-M   'P 1'
#
loop_
_entity.id
_entity.type
_entity.pdbx_description
1 polymer ?
#
loop_
_entity_poly.entity_id
_entity_poly.type
_entity_poly.pdbx_seq_one_letter_code
_entity_poly.pdbx_strand_id
1 'polypeptide(L)'
;MRNIHLLTGKPVFAPMGSTANKHGRLIANNIMGLGEKFKGILGTAVVKVFDCNVGKSGLTESQAREAKFDVVTTLVPSSDVPHYYPTKKPLLLKLIADRKTRKLLGIQGVGPGEVVKRIDVLATGMSLGATIDDLPSFDLGYAPPYSTAIDIAAHAANVLRNKIDGIAPFITPMEVKDMADRGEDFLWLDVRSPEEYKEKRIEDPRVKLVPLGMLRRRIQELPRGKKIVTLCKAGLRAYEAQTILEGSGFKDVRIMDGGVEAWPYELKSEK
;
A
#
# COMPACT_ATOMS: atom_id res chain seq x y z
N MET A 1 -9.93 24.95 20.40
CA MET A 1 -9.04 25.49 19.33
C MET A 1 -9.35 24.77 18.03
N ARG A 2 -9.38 25.49 16.89
CA ARG A 2 -9.72 24.95 15.58
C ARG A 2 -8.43 24.48 14.91
N ASN A 3 -8.33 23.17 14.61
CA ASN A 3 -7.20 22.62 13.85
C ASN A 3 -7.43 22.77 12.36
N ILE A 4 -6.35 22.95 11.60
CA ILE A 4 -6.35 22.97 10.14
C ILE A 4 -5.60 21.72 9.66
N HIS A 5 -6.19 21.02 8.71
CA HIS A 5 -5.55 19.87 8.07
C HIS A 5 -4.48 20.35 7.07
N LEU A 6 -3.23 19.88 7.22
CA LEU A 6 -2.09 20.35 6.44
C LEU A 6 -2.27 20.21 4.93
N LEU A 7 -2.90 19.12 4.48
CA LEU A 7 -3.04 18.83 3.05
C LEU A 7 -4.23 19.54 2.39
N THR A 8 -5.30 19.80 3.15
CA THR A 8 -6.53 20.37 2.57
C THR A 8 -6.75 21.83 2.92
N GLY A 9 -6.05 22.36 3.91
CA GLY A 9 -6.29 23.70 4.46
C GLY A 9 -7.63 23.85 5.19
N LYS A 10 -8.43 22.76 5.29
CA LYS A 10 -9.75 22.78 5.90
C LYS A 10 -9.70 22.56 7.41
N PRO A 11 -10.70 23.08 8.15
CA PRO A 11 -10.85 22.75 9.56
C PRO A 11 -11.03 21.26 9.79
N VAL A 12 -10.39 20.75 10.86
CA VAL A 12 -10.48 19.35 11.25
C VAL A 12 -10.62 19.22 12.76
N PHE A 13 -11.43 18.26 13.18
CA PHE A 13 -11.55 17.87 14.58
C PHE A 13 -10.48 16.82 14.90
N ALA A 14 -9.66 17.11 15.91
CA ALA A 14 -8.59 16.20 16.35
C ALA A 14 -8.37 16.32 17.87
N PRO A 15 -9.18 15.61 18.67
CA PRO A 15 -9.10 15.64 20.13
C PRO A 15 -7.97 14.72 20.64
N MET A 16 -6.73 15.01 20.23
CA MET A 16 -5.56 14.20 20.53
C MET A 16 -4.68 14.90 21.58
N GLY A 17 -4.19 14.14 22.56
CA GLY A 17 -3.30 14.65 23.59
C GLY A 17 -2.03 15.30 23.05
N SER A 18 -1.43 14.74 21.99
CA SER A 18 -0.27 15.31 21.31
C SER A 18 -0.55 16.70 20.72
N THR A 19 -1.73 16.90 20.12
CA THR A 19 -2.15 18.19 19.57
C THR A 19 -2.42 19.19 20.70
N ALA A 20 -3.09 18.77 21.78
CA ALA A 20 -3.37 19.61 22.95
C ALA A 20 -2.07 20.12 23.60
N ASN A 21 -1.07 19.26 23.76
CA ASN A 21 0.23 19.65 24.33
C ASN A 21 0.97 20.65 23.44
N LYS A 22 0.98 20.44 22.12
CA LYS A 22 1.57 21.41 21.17
C LYS A 22 0.88 22.76 21.24
N HIS A 23 -0.45 22.78 21.35
CA HIS A 23 -1.21 24.03 21.51
C HIS A 23 -0.92 24.71 22.84
N GLY A 24 -0.83 23.96 23.95
CA GLY A 24 -0.50 24.50 25.26
C GLY A 24 0.84 25.24 25.25
N ARG A 25 1.88 24.63 24.69
CA ARG A 25 3.19 25.27 24.53
C ARG A 25 3.13 26.53 23.67
N LEU A 26 2.47 26.44 22.50
CA LEU A 26 2.33 27.58 21.60
C LEU A 26 1.56 28.77 22.23
N ILE A 27 0.52 28.48 22.99
CA ILE A 27 -0.23 29.51 23.75
C ILE A 27 0.69 30.18 24.74
N ALA A 28 1.44 29.42 25.55
CA ALA A 28 2.38 29.96 26.52
C ALA A 28 3.43 30.86 25.85
N ASN A 29 4.03 30.39 24.76
CA ASN A 29 5.01 31.15 24.00
C ASN A 29 4.43 32.48 23.46
N ASN A 30 3.17 32.45 22.98
CA ASN A 30 2.52 33.64 22.47
C ASN A 30 2.10 34.65 23.58
N ILE A 31 1.77 34.16 24.77
CA ILE A 31 1.58 35.04 25.92
C ILE A 31 2.88 35.79 26.22
N MET A 32 4.03 35.14 26.04
CA MET A 32 5.35 35.76 26.23
C MET A 32 5.82 36.59 25.01
N GLY A 33 4.99 36.78 23.98
CA GLY A 33 5.27 37.64 22.84
C GLY A 33 6.03 37.00 21.68
N LEU A 34 6.21 35.66 21.63
CA LEU A 34 7.02 35.00 20.58
C LEU A 34 6.33 34.95 19.20
N GLY A 35 5.00 35.20 19.10
CA GLY A 35 4.29 35.30 17.82
C GLY A 35 4.26 34.00 16.98
N GLU A 36 4.34 32.83 17.62
CA GLU A 36 4.35 31.54 16.95
C GLU A 36 3.00 31.19 16.31
N LYS A 37 3.04 30.46 15.19
CA LYS A 37 1.83 29.97 14.49
C LYS A 37 1.78 28.45 14.47
N PHE A 38 0.61 27.89 14.77
CA PHE A 38 0.37 26.47 14.62
C PHE A 38 0.24 26.10 13.13
N LYS A 39 1.13 25.22 12.65
CA LYS A 39 1.19 24.87 11.22
C LYS A 39 0.01 23.99 10.75
N GLY A 40 -0.69 23.34 11.65
CA GLY A 40 -1.74 22.39 11.32
C GLY A 40 -1.36 20.94 11.68
N ILE A 41 -2.21 20.01 11.28
CA ILE A 41 -2.07 18.58 11.57
C ILE A 41 -2.35 17.72 10.36
N LEU A 42 -1.83 16.50 10.37
CA LEU A 42 -2.16 15.42 9.41
C LEU A 42 -3.25 14.48 9.93
N GLY A 43 -3.65 14.61 11.19
CA GLY A 43 -4.60 13.69 11.81
C GLY A 43 -4.01 12.28 12.02
N THR A 44 -2.72 12.22 12.37
CA THR A 44 -2.04 10.95 12.69
C THR A 44 -2.69 10.31 13.91
N ALA A 45 -3.04 9.03 13.78
CA ALA A 45 -3.63 8.23 14.83
C ALA A 45 -3.11 6.80 14.76
N VAL A 46 -2.81 6.23 15.91
CA VAL A 46 -2.37 4.84 16.06
C VAL A 46 -3.14 4.17 17.20
N VAL A 47 -3.38 2.89 17.06
CA VAL A 47 -4.03 2.07 18.09
C VAL A 47 -3.44 0.66 18.06
N LYS A 48 -3.34 0.05 19.22
CA LYS A 48 -3.01 -1.37 19.35
C LYS A 48 -4.27 -2.13 19.73
N VAL A 49 -4.59 -3.17 18.93
CA VAL A 49 -5.73 -4.06 19.16
C VAL A 49 -5.16 -5.48 19.28
N PHE A 50 -5.15 -6.00 20.49
CA PHE A 50 -4.42 -7.22 20.85
C PHE A 50 -2.96 -7.14 20.37
N ASP A 51 -2.51 -8.05 19.51
CA ASP A 51 -1.15 -8.05 18.95
C ASP A 51 -1.02 -7.26 17.64
N CYS A 52 -2.12 -6.66 17.17
CA CYS A 52 -2.15 -5.94 15.91
C CYS A 52 -1.98 -4.43 16.14
N ASN A 53 -1.04 -3.82 15.45
CA ASN A 53 -0.86 -2.38 15.39
C ASN A 53 -1.64 -1.84 14.19
N VAL A 54 -2.41 -0.78 14.39
CA VAL A 54 -3.13 -0.08 13.33
C VAL A 54 -2.77 1.39 13.39
N GLY A 55 -2.49 1.99 12.24
CA GLY A 55 -2.13 3.40 12.20
C GLY A 55 -2.52 4.06 10.88
N LYS A 56 -2.72 5.38 10.97
CA LYS A 56 -2.92 6.22 9.79
C LYS A 56 -2.31 7.60 9.99
N SER A 57 -1.95 8.25 8.88
CA SER A 57 -1.64 9.68 8.82
C SER A 57 -2.09 10.26 7.48
N GLY A 58 -2.44 11.54 7.47
CA GLY A 58 -2.99 12.20 6.28
C GLY A 58 -4.43 11.77 5.97
N LEU A 59 -4.78 11.79 4.69
CA LEU A 59 -6.13 11.50 4.19
C LEU A 59 -6.33 10.00 3.95
N THR A 60 -7.53 9.51 4.22
CA THR A 60 -7.98 8.24 3.65
C THR A 60 -8.27 8.42 2.16
N GLU A 61 -8.41 7.32 1.43
CA GLU A 61 -8.75 7.37 0.00
C GLU A 61 -10.05 8.13 -0.25
N SER A 62 -11.11 7.86 0.54
CA SER A 62 -12.39 8.58 0.42
C SER A 62 -12.22 10.07 0.68
N GLN A 63 -11.53 10.44 1.77
CA GLN A 63 -11.26 11.85 2.09
C GLN A 63 -10.45 12.56 1.00
N ALA A 64 -9.48 11.88 0.39
CA ALA A 64 -8.70 12.46 -0.70
C ALA A 64 -9.56 12.67 -1.97
N ARG A 65 -10.44 11.71 -2.31
CA ARG A 65 -11.39 11.83 -3.41
C ARG A 65 -12.41 12.94 -3.15
N GLU A 66 -12.96 13.03 -1.95
CA GLU A 66 -13.86 14.13 -1.53
C GLU A 66 -13.18 15.50 -1.61
N ALA A 67 -11.89 15.56 -1.30
CA ALA A 67 -11.07 16.77 -1.44
C ALA A 67 -10.67 17.07 -2.90
N LYS A 68 -11.13 16.27 -3.89
CA LYS A 68 -10.93 16.44 -5.33
C LYS A 68 -9.50 16.22 -5.82
N PHE A 69 -8.70 15.45 -5.08
CA PHE A 69 -7.42 14.96 -5.59
C PHE A 69 -7.62 13.86 -6.66
N ASP A 70 -6.68 13.78 -7.59
CA ASP A 70 -6.61 12.67 -8.56
C ASP A 70 -5.89 11.47 -7.89
N VAL A 71 -6.67 10.68 -7.18
CA VAL A 71 -6.16 9.69 -6.22
C VAL A 71 -5.65 8.43 -6.92
N VAL A 72 -4.43 8.06 -6.58
CA VAL A 72 -3.87 6.73 -6.83
C VAL A 72 -3.46 6.07 -5.51
N THR A 73 -3.69 4.77 -5.40
CA THR A 73 -3.37 4.01 -4.18
C THR A 73 -2.58 2.75 -4.48
N THR A 74 -1.95 2.20 -3.48
CA THR A 74 -1.36 0.85 -3.52
C THR A 74 -1.49 0.14 -2.19
N LEU A 75 -1.55 -1.19 -2.24
CA LEU A 75 -1.50 -2.10 -1.09
C LEU A 75 -0.22 -2.93 -1.18
N VAL A 76 0.61 -2.87 -0.15
CA VAL A 76 1.87 -3.62 -0.12
C VAL A 76 1.96 -4.41 1.19
N PRO A 77 1.78 -5.73 1.14
CA PRO A 77 2.10 -6.60 2.26
C PRO A 77 3.60 -6.89 2.30
N SER A 78 4.16 -6.95 3.50
CA SER A 78 5.56 -7.28 3.73
C SER A 78 5.78 -7.82 5.14
N SER A 79 7.04 -8.08 5.49
CA SER A 79 7.47 -8.24 6.87
C SER A 79 8.19 -6.98 7.35
N ASP A 80 8.15 -6.73 8.64
CA ASP A 80 8.83 -5.59 9.28
C ASP A 80 10.36 -5.71 9.26
N VAL A 81 10.87 -6.95 9.25
CA VAL A 81 12.28 -7.31 9.16
C VAL A 81 12.48 -8.42 8.11
N PRO A 82 13.72 -8.78 7.71
CA PRO A 82 13.98 -9.79 6.68
C PRO A 82 13.36 -11.15 6.98
N HIS A 83 12.98 -11.88 5.94
CA HIS A 83 12.27 -13.15 6.05
C HIS A 83 13.01 -14.23 6.86
N TYR A 84 14.33 -14.17 6.89
CA TYR A 84 15.19 -15.11 7.66
C TYR A 84 15.33 -14.72 9.13
N TYR A 85 14.85 -13.50 9.52
CA TYR A 85 15.00 -13.03 10.90
C TYR A 85 13.90 -13.63 11.80
N PRO A 86 14.25 -14.20 12.99
CA PRO A 86 13.31 -15.00 13.77
C PRO A 86 12.09 -14.20 14.29
N THR A 87 12.25 -12.90 14.52
CA THR A 87 11.20 -12.06 15.09
C THR A 87 10.30 -11.40 14.04
N LYS A 88 10.45 -11.77 12.76
CA LYS A 88 9.66 -11.18 11.66
C LYS A 88 8.17 -11.25 11.93
N LYS A 89 7.49 -10.15 11.67
CA LYS A 89 6.03 -10.04 11.76
C LYS A 89 5.47 -9.40 10.49
N PRO A 90 4.32 -9.87 10.01
CA PRO A 90 3.71 -9.30 8.82
C PRO A 90 3.12 -7.92 9.10
N LEU A 91 3.09 -7.10 8.06
CA LEU A 91 2.32 -5.86 8.02
C LEU A 91 1.84 -5.56 6.60
N LEU A 92 0.78 -4.80 6.51
CA LEU A 92 0.20 -4.30 5.26
C LEU A 92 0.21 -2.78 5.31
N LEU A 93 0.77 -2.14 4.28
CA LEU A 93 0.68 -0.69 4.09
C LEU A 93 -0.19 -0.35 2.89
N LYS A 94 -1.02 0.69 3.06
CA LYS A 94 -1.70 1.39 1.98
C LYS A 94 -1.14 2.79 1.87
N LEU A 95 -0.62 3.18 0.70
CA LEU A 95 -0.28 4.56 0.40
C LEU A 95 -1.34 5.19 -0.50
N ILE A 96 -1.56 6.48 -0.30
CA ILE A 96 -2.49 7.31 -1.07
C ILE A 96 -1.70 8.51 -1.59
N ALA A 97 -1.72 8.75 -2.90
CA ALA A 97 -1.01 9.85 -3.53
C ALA A 97 -1.91 10.58 -4.54
N ASP A 98 -1.56 11.82 -4.85
CA ASP A 98 -2.13 12.57 -5.96
C ASP A 98 -1.35 12.27 -7.24
N ARG A 99 -2.02 11.79 -8.27
CA ARG A 99 -1.41 11.43 -9.55
C ARG A 99 -0.72 12.60 -10.23
N LYS A 100 -1.30 13.80 -10.14
CA LYS A 100 -0.79 14.98 -10.85
C LYS A 100 0.44 15.58 -10.18
N THR A 101 0.38 15.78 -8.87
CA THR A 101 1.46 16.43 -8.13
C THR A 101 2.46 15.44 -7.54
N ARG A 102 2.15 14.15 -7.58
CA ARG A 102 2.90 13.03 -6.97
C ARG A 102 3.07 13.17 -5.44
N LYS A 103 2.35 14.10 -4.81
CA LYS A 103 2.39 14.30 -3.35
C LYS A 103 1.80 13.11 -2.63
N LEU A 104 2.47 12.70 -1.55
CA LEU A 104 1.93 11.74 -0.61
C LEU A 104 0.78 12.39 0.16
N LEU A 105 -0.42 11.83 0.04
CA LEU A 105 -1.65 12.34 0.67
C LEU A 105 -2.00 11.59 1.95
N GLY A 106 -1.60 10.34 2.05
CA GLY A 106 -1.92 9.54 3.22
C GLY A 106 -1.24 8.19 3.26
N ILE A 107 -1.21 7.64 4.46
CA ILE A 107 -0.77 6.29 4.75
C ILE A 107 -1.74 5.63 5.73
N GLN A 108 -2.00 4.35 5.52
CA GLN A 108 -2.65 3.46 6.46
C GLN A 108 -1.80 2.20 6.62
N GLY A 109 -1.70 1.68 7.83
CA GLY A 109 -0.94 0.46 8.10
C GLY A 109 -1.63 -0.42 9.12
N VAL A 110 -1.51 -1.74 8.95
CA VAL A 110 -2.07 -2.73 9.86
C VAL A 110 -1.18 -3.97 9.93
N GLY A 111 -1.04 -4.56 11.10
CA GLY A 111 -0.34 -5.82 11.32
C GLY A 111 0.35 -5.91 12.67
N PRO A 112 0.82 -7.11 13.05
CA PRO A 112 1.58 -7.31 14.28
C PRO A 112 3.01 -6.75 14.20
N GLY A 113 3.51 -6.41 13.00
CA GLY A 113 4.84 -5.83 12.80
C GLY A 113 4.93 -4.35 13.14
N GLU A 114 6.09 -3.74 12.88
CA GLU A 114 6.43 -2.35 13.20
C GLU A 114 5.70 -1.33 12.30
N VAL A 115 4.37 -1.28 12.39
CA VAL A 115 3.50 -0.36 11.63
C VAL A 115 3.76 1.08 12.00
N VAL A 116 3.82 1.40 13.32
CA VAL A 116 3.90 2.78 13.82
C VAL A 116 5.15 3.49 13.34
N LYS A 117 6.29 2.80 13.30
CA LYS A 117 7.54 3.33 12.73
C LYS A 117 7.31 3.89 11.31
N ARG A 118 6.59 3.15 10.46
CA ARG A 118 6.32 3.54 9.06
C ARG A 118 5.32 4.70 8.98
N ILE A 119 4.32 4.71 9.87
CA ILE A 119 3.40 5.84 9.99
C ILE A 119 4.15 7.13 10.36
N ASP A 120 5.05 7.09 11.34
CA ASP A 120 5.78 8.27 11.80
C ASP A 120 6.75 8.80 10.76
N VAL A 121 7.51 7.91 10.09
CA VAL A 121 8.40 8.30 9.00
C VAL A 121 7.63 9.03 7.89
N LEU A 122 6.52 8.45 7.43
CA LEU A 122 5.75 9.03 6.33
C LEU A 122 4.93 10.24 6.76
N ALA A 123 4.47 10.30 8.01
CA ALA A 123 3.86 11.52 8.56
C ALA A 123 4.85 12.68 8.59
N THR A 124 6.11 12.41 8.94
CA THR A 124 7.17 13.41 8.88
C THR A 124 7.41 13.88 7.45
N GLY A 125 7.56 12.94 6.50
CA GLY A 125 7.70 13.26 5.08
C GLY A 125 6.54 14.13 4.56
N MET A 126 5.29 13.73 4.82
CA MET A 126 4.10 14.52 4.45
C MET A 126 4.10 15.91 5.07
N SER A 127 4.53 16.05 6.32
CA SER A 127 4.61 17.36 7.01
C SER A 127 5.63 18.30 6.35
N LEU A 128 6.61 17.75 5.65
CA LEU A 128 7.63 18.47 4.89
C LEU A 128 7.31 18.57 3.39
N GLY A 129 6.16 18.05 2.97
CA GLY A 129 5.70 18.13 1.58
C GLY A 129 6.28 17.06 0.65
N ALA A 130 6.77 15.95 1.18
CA ALA A 130 7.34 14.87 0.39
C ALA A 130 6.38 14.32 -0.66
N THR A 131 6.96 13.97 -1.80
CA THR A 131 6.31 13.25 -2.90
C THR A 131 6.63 11.75 -2.83
N ILE A 132 5.95 10.94 -3.61
CA ILE A 132 6.29 9.52 -3.74
C ILE A 132 7.68 9.31 -4.36
N ASP A 133 8.24 10.30 -5.04
CA ASP A 133 9.58 10.24 -5.63
C ASP A 133 10.69 10.41 -4.60
N ASP A 134 10.38 11.10 -3.49
CA ASP A 134 11.33 11.31 -2.41
C ASP A 134 11.47 10.08 -1.50
N LEU A 135 10.39 9.32 -1.32
CA LEU A 135 10.32 8.21 -0.37
C LEU A 135 11.39 7.12 -0.55
N PRO A 136 11.69 6.67 -1.79
CA PRO A 136 12.74 5.66 -2.02
C PRO A 136 14.15 6.15 -1.64
N SER A 137 14.34 7.47 -1.54
CA SER A 137 15.62 8.10 -1.21
C SER A 137 15.76 8.47 0.27
N PHE A 138 14.76 8.17 1.10
CA PHE A 138 14.86 8.39 2.54
C PHE A 138 15.95 7.50 3.13
N ASP A 139 16.95 8.12 3.75
CA ASP A 139 18.04 7.43 4.44
C ASP A 139 17.55 6.93 5.81
N LEU A 140 16.96 5.74 5.79
CA LEU A 140 16.37 5.12 6.97
C LEU A 140 17.36 4.12 7.60
N GLY A 141 17.35 4.05 8.93
CA GLY A 141 18.18 3.11 9.67
C GLY A 141 17.88 1.66 9.29
N TYR A 142 18.93 0.95 8.81
CA TYR A 142 18.87 -0.45 8.44
C TYR A 142 19.86 -1.29 9.22
N ALA A 143 19.36 -2.33 9.83
CA ALA A 143 20.06 -3.57 10.17
C ALA A 143 18.99 -4.69 10.27
N PRO A 144 19.34 -5.98 10.11
CA PRO A 144 18.35 -7.05 10.10
C PRO A 144 17.34 -7.08 11.25
N PRO A 145 17.70 -6.70 12.50
CA PRO A 145 16.74 -6.65 13.61
C PRO A 145 15.69 -5.53 13.51
N TYR A 146 15.88 -4.52 12.66
CA TYR A 146 15.08 -3.29 12.67
C TYR A 146 14.29 -3.03 11.39
N SER A 147 14.78 -3.53 10.24
CA SER A 147 14.14 -3.27 8.95
C SER A 147 14.64 -4.24 7.89
N THR A 148 13.95 -4.32 6.76
CA THR A 148 14.47 -4.85 5.49
C THR A 148 15.42 -3.85 4.85
N ALA A 149 16.34 -4.32 3.98
CA ALA A 149 17.31 -3.45 3.31
C ALA A 149 16.64 -2.33 2.48
N ILE A 150 15.51 -2.63 1.85
CA ILE A 150 14.61 -1.64 1.28
C ILE A 150 13.33 -1.68 2.11
N ASP A 151 13.01 -0.60 2.81
CA ASP A 151 11.82 -0.55 3.66
C ASP A 151 10.53 -0.66 2.83
N ILE A 152 9.50 -1.22 3.43
CA ILE A 152 8.18 -1.38 2.79
C ILE A 152 7.62 -0.03 2.30
N ALA A 153 7.92 1.08 2.97
CA ALA A 153 7.53 2.42 2.53
C ALA A 153 8.13 2.79 1.17
N ALA A 154 9.40 2.47 0.95
CA ALA A 154 10.09 2.67 -0.33
C ALA A 154 9.53 1.72 -1.41
N HIS A 155 9.25 0.46 -1.08
CA HIS A 155 8.58 -0.46 -2.00
C HIS A 155 7.19 0.06 -2.42
N ALA A 156 6.38 0.51 -1.48
CA ALA A 156 5.05 1.05 -1.75
C ALA A 156 5.11 2.31 -2.63
N ALA A 157 6.08 3.18 -2.39
CA ALA A 157 6.32 4.35 -3.24
C ALA A 157 6.70 3.95 -4.68
N ASN A 158 7.60 2.97 -4.85
CA ASN A 158 7.97 2.46 -6.17
C ASN A 158 6.79 1.84 -6.92
N VAL A 159 5.90 1.11 -6.23
CA VAL A 159 4.66 0.59 -6.83
C VAL A 159 3.75 1.74 -7.29
N LEU A 160 3.56 2.80 -6.48
CA LEU A 160 2.80 3.98 -6.88
C LEU A 160 3.41 4.68 -8.11
N ARG A 161 4.74 4.83 -8.14
CA ARG A 161 5.46 5.40 -9.29
C ARG A 161 5.18 4.58 -10.55
N ASN A 162 5.34 3.26 -10.49
CA ASN A 162 5.06 2.37 -11.61
C ASN A 162 3.60 2.49 -12.11
N LYS A 163 2.65 2.68 -11.19
CA LYS A 163 1.24 2.93 -11.55
C LYS A 163 1.03 4.26 -12.26
N ILE A 164 1.64 5.33 -11.75
CA ILE A 164 1.47 6.69 -12.29
C ILE A 164 2.19 6.81 -13.64
N ASP A 165 3.37 6.22 -13.76
CA ASP A 165 4.21 6.28 -14.95
C ASP A 165 3.75 5.29 -16.04
N GLY A 166 2.69 4.50 -15.78
CA GLY A 166 2.13 3.55 -16.74
C GLY A 166 3.00 2.31 -17.00
N ILE A 167 4.02 2.09 -16.15
CA ILE A 167 4.95 0.95 -16.27
C ILE A 167 4.25 -0.36 -15.90
N ALA A 168 3.33 -0.32 -14.93
CA ALA A 168 2.64 -1.50 -14.44
C ALA A 168 1.16 -1.19 -14.17
N PRO A 169 0.23 -1.80 -14.90
CA PRO A 169 -1.19 -1.62 -14.71
C PRO A 169 -1.69 -2.50 -13.56
N PHE A 170 -1.98 -1.88 -12.42
CA PHE A 170 -2.53 -2.55 -11.27
C PHE A 170 -4.05 -2.45 -11.22
N ILE A 171 -4.67 -3.41 -10.55
CA ILE A 171 -6.09 -3.46 -10.22
C ILE A 171 -6.22 -3.83 -8.73
N THR A 172 -7.13 -3.20 -8.01
CA THR A 172 -7.33 -3.50 -6.58
C THR A 172 -8.04 -4.85 -6.39
N PRO A 173 -7.85 -5.52 -5.24
CA PRO A 173 -8.60 -6.74 -4.91
C PRO A 173 -10.12 -6.56 -4.99
N MET A 174 -10.63 -5.40 -4.58
CA MET A 174 -12.08 -5.10 -4.64
C MET A 174 -12.56 -4.97 -6.09
N GLU A 175 -11.84 -4.26 -6.94
CA GLU A 175 -12.19 -4.14 -8.37
C GLU A 175 -12.21 -5.50 -9.07
N VAL A 176 -11.22 -6.37 -8.78
CA VAL A 176 -11.21 -7.72 -9.35
C VAL A 176 -12.38 -8.55 -8.83
N LYS A 177 -12.71 -8.43 -7.53
CA LYS A 177 -13.89 -9.10 -6.95
C LYS A 177 -15.18 -8.63 -7.63
N ASP A 178 -15.35 -7.32 -7.81
CA ASP A 178 -16.49 -6.74 -8.49
C ASP A 178 -16.61 -7.23 -9.96
N MET A 179 -15.48 -7.32 -10.68
CA MET A 179 -15.46 -7.94 -12.03
C MET A 179 -15.90 -9.39 -11.98
N ALA A 180 -15.42 -10.14 -10.99
CA ALA A 180 -15.77 -11.53 -10.79
C ALA A 180 -17.27 -11.72 -10.52
N ASP A 181 -17.83 -10.89 -9.64
CA ASP A 181 -19.25 -10.93 -9.25
C ASP A 181 -20.19 -10.52 -10.40
N ARG A 182 -19.76 -9.62 -11.28
CA ARG A 182 -20.47 -9.26 -12.51
C ARG A 182 -20.37 -10.31 -13.62
N GLY A 183 -19.59 -11.39 -13.41
CA GLY A 183 -19.40 -12.44 -14.41
C GLY A 183 -18.55 -12.01 -15.60
N GLU A 184 -17.67 -11.01 -15.43
CA GLU A 184 -16.77 -10.60 -16.52
C GLU A 184 -15.84 -11.73 -16.95
N ASP A 185 -15.57 -11.79 -18.26
CA ASP A 185 -14.70 -12.80 -18.84
C ASP A 185 -13.23 -12.37 -18.77
N PHE A 186 -12.53 -12.86 -17.75
CA PHE A 186 -11.10 -12.67 -17.58
C PHE A 186 -10.44 -13.93 -17.00
N LEU A 187 -9.13 -14.01 -17.06
CA LEU A 187 -8.34 -15.07 -16.46
C LEU A 187 -7.63 -14.55 -15.22
N TRP A 188 -7.79 -15.23 -14.08
CA TRP A 188 -6.88 -15.07 -12.94
C TRP A 188 -5.68 -15.99 -13.11
N LEU A 189 -4.50 -15.41 -13.27
CA LEU A 189 -3.26 -16.16 -13.40
C LEU A 189 -2.49 -16.14 -12.08
N ASP A 190 -2.59 -17.22 -11.33
CA ASP A 190 -1.81 -17.40 -10.11
C ASP A 190 -0.41 -17.92 -10.49
N VAL A 191 0.63 -17.15 -10.14
CA VAL A 191 2.02 -17.49 -10.48
C VAL A 191 2.83 -17.99 -9.29
N ARG A 192 2.16 -18.39 -8.21
CA ARG A 192 2.77 -19.00 -7.02
C ARG A 192 3.15 -20.46 -7.27
N SER A 193 3.80 -21.06 -6.26
CA SER A 193 4.06 -22.51 -6.29
C SER A 193 2.78 -23.31 -6.03
N PRO A 194 2.75 -24.61 -6.41
CA PRO A 194 1.62 -25.48 -6.08
C PRO A 194 1.37 -25.61 -4.57
N GLU A 195 2.43 -25.56 -3.76
CA GLU A 195 2.36 -25.63 -2.30
C GLU A 195 1.67 -24.40 -1.72
N GLU A 196 2.10 -23.20 -2.14
CA GLU A 196 1.45 -21.93 -1.75
C GLU A 196 -0.03 -21.88 -2.16
N TYR A 197 -0.35 -22.43 -3.33
CA TYR A 197 -1.71 -22.49 -3.84
C TYR A 197 -2.60 -23.42 -3.02
N LYS A 198 -2.10 -24.57 -2.61
CA LYS A 198 -2.81 -25.51 -1.73
C LYS A 198 -3.00 -24.96 -0.33
N GLU A 199 -1.99 -24.28 0.20
CA GLU A 199 -2.06 -23.67 1.52
C GLU A 199 -3.16 -22.61 1.60
N LYS A 200 -3.29 -21.77 0.57
CA LYS A 200 -4.22 -20.62 0.60
C LYS A 200 -4.48 -20.11 -0.82
N ARG A 201 -5.72 -20.12 -1.28
CA ARG A 201 -6.06 -19.63 -2.63
C ARG A 201 -7.40 -18.92 -2.71
N ILE A 202 -7.52 -18.08 -3.72
CA ILE A 202 -8.82 -17.58 -4.19
C ILE A 202 -9.50 -18.74 -4.92
N GLU A 203 -10.73 -19.08 -4.52
CA GLU A 203 -11.50 -20.12 -5.18
C GLU A 203 -12.46 -19.50 -6.20
N ASP A 204 -12.07 -19.58 -7.46
CA ASP A 204 -12.86 -19.09 -8.58
C ASP A 204 -12.54 -19.96 -9.81
N PRO A 205 -13.52 -20.37 -10.64
CA PRO A 205 -13.29 -21.22 -11.81
C PRO A 205 -12.40 -20.59 -12.89
N ARG A 206 -12.20 -19.28 -12.85
CA ARG A 206 -11.32 -18.52 -13.76
C ARG A 206 -9.86 -18.55 -13.32
N VAL A 207 -9.53 -19.11 -12.15
CA VAL A 207 -8.13 -19.19 -11.66
C VAL A 207 -7.39 -20.30 -12.40
N LYS A 208 -6.25 -19.96 -13.00
CA LYS A 208 -5.29 -20.91 -13.56
C LYS A 208 -3.95 -20.76 -12.85
N LEU A 209 -3.45 -21.85 -12.29
CA LEU A 209 -2.12 -21.89 -11.66
C LEU A 209 -1.07 -22.19 -12.74
N VAL A 210 -0.16 -21.24 -12.93
CA VAL A 210 1.05 -21.44 -13.73
C VAL A 210 2.22 -20.80 -12.99
N PRO A 211 3.03 -21.57 -12.25
CA PRO A 211 4.18 -21.05 -11.53
C PRO A 211 5.08 -20.17 -12.39
N LEU A 212 5.56 -19.06 -11.86
CA LEU A 212 6.35 -18.07 -12.59
C LEU A 212 7.51 -18.70 -13.37
N GLY A 213 8.24 -19.64 -12.75
CA GLY A 213 9.35 -20.35 -13.41
C GLY A 213 8.94 -21.21 -14.62
N MET A 214 7.64 -21.54 -14.72
CA MET A 214 7.09 -22.30 -15.85
C MET A 214 6.37 -21.41 -16.88
N LEU A 215 6.13 -20.13 -16.55
CA LEU A 215 5.28 -19.26 -17.34
C LEU A 215 5.75 -19.14 -18.81
N ARG A 216 7.05 -18.93 -19.05
CA ARG A 216 7.59 -18.80 -20.41
C ARG A 216 7.40 -20.07 -21.25
N ARG A 217 7.47 -21.26 -20.65
CA ARG A 217 7.28 -22.55 -21.33
C ARG A 217 5.81 -22.86 -21.60
N ARG A 218 4.91 -22.35 -20.76
CA ARG A 218 3.47 -22.64 -20.82
C ARG A 218 2.64 -21.47 -21.32
N ILE A 219 3.28 -20.44 -21.87
CA ILE A 219 2.62 -19.20 -22.28
C ILE A 219 1.58 -19.42 -23.39
N GLN A 220 1.79 -20.43 -24.27
CA GLN A 220 0.84 -20.81 -25.32
C GLN A 220 -0.47 -21.39 -24.79
N GLU A 221 -0.53 -21.81 -23.51
CA GLU A 221 -1.74 -22.31 -22.87
C GLU A 221 -2.68 -21.18 -22.43
N LEU A 222 -2.22 -19.94 -22.49
CA LEU A 222 -2.98 -18.77 -22.03
C LEU A 222 -3.79 -18.17 -23.19
N PRO A 223 -5.04 -17.77 -22.94
CA PRO A 223 -5.91 -17.21 -23.97
C PRO A 223 -5.43 -15.84 -24.43
N ARG A 224 -5.05 -15.71 -25.69
CA ARG A 224 -4.72 -14.42 -26.29
C ARG A 224 -6.01 -13.63 -26.54
N GLY A 225 -6.05 -12.36 -26.20
CA GLY A 225 -7.23 -11.52 -26.38
C GLY A 225 -8.18 -11.49 -25.18
N LYS A 226 -7.91 -12.28 -24.14
CA LYS A 226 -8.62 -12.20 -22.86
C LYS A 226 -7.84 -11.33 -21.88
N LYS A 227 -8.54 -10.54 -21.07
CA LYS A 227 -7.94 -9.84 -19.92
C LYS A 227 -7.33 -10.85 -18.97
N ILE A 228 -6.12 -10.60 -18.51
CA ILE A 228 -5.41 -11.44 -17.52
C ILE A 228 -5.13 -10.61 -16.29
N VAL A 229 -5.52 -11.11 -15.12
CA VAL A 229 -5.13 -10.55 -13.83
C VAL A 229 -4.11 -11.48 -13.20
N THR A 230 -2.87 -11.03 -13.13
CA THR A 230 -1.78 -11.78 -12.49
C THR A 230 -1.84 -11.59 -10.97
N LEU A 231 -1.62 -12.65 -10.23
CA LEU A 231 -1.52 -12.63 -8.78
C LEU A 231 -0.40 -13.53 -8.27
N CYS A 232 0.17 -13.13 -7.16
CA CYS A 232 1.08 -13.98 -6.37
C CYS A 232 0.84 -13.74 -4.87
N LYS A 233 1.80 -14.07 -4.02
CA LYS A 233 1.65 -13.84 -2.57
C LYS A 233 1.49 -12.33 -2.24
N ALA A 234 2.39 -11.47 -2.73
CA ALA A 234 2.50 -10.07 -2.31
C ALA A 234 2.63 -9.04 -3.46
N GLY A 235 2.73 -9.48 -4.73
CA GLY A 235 2.77 -8.59 -5.91
C GLY A 235 4.01 -8.73 -6.78
N LEU A 236 5.22 -8.98 -6.26
CA LEU A 236 6.47 -8.96 -7.05
C LEU A 236 6.45 -9.97 -8.21
N ARG A 237 6.20 -11.24 -7.94
CA ARG A 237 6.12 -12.27 -9.00
C ARG A 237 4.99 -12.02 -9.99
N ALA A 238 3.90 -11.39 -9.54
CA ALA A 238 2.80 -11.00 -10.43
C ALA A 238 3.23 -9.87 -11.39
N TYR A 239 4.05 -8.93 -10.93
CA TYR A 239 4.68 -7.90 -11.76
C TYR A 239 5.64 -8.51 -12.80
N GLU A 240 6.50 -9.43 -12.40
CA GLU A 240 7.37 -10.16 -13.32
C GLU A 240 6.56 -10.94 -14.37
N ALA A 241 5.47 -11.59 -13.95
CA ALA A 241 4.57 -12.31 -14.87
C ALA A 241 3.90 -11.37 -15.86
N GLN A 242 3.42 -10.21 -15.42
CA GLN A 242 2.84 -9.17 -16.28
C GLN A 242 3.85 -8.72 -17.34
N THR A 243 5.08 -8.43 -16.95
CA THR A 243 6.15 -8.03 -17.88
C THR A 243 6.47 -9.12 -18.89
N ILE A 244 6.51 -10.40 -18.48
CA ILE A 244 6.72 -11.54 -19.37
C ILE A 244 5.57 -11.64 -20.40
N LEU A 245 4.33 -11.49 -19.95
CA LEU A 245 3.14 -11.59 -20.80
C LEU A 245 3.10 -10.45 -21.81
N GLU A 246 3.31 -9.22 -21.41
CA GLU A 246 3.34 -8.06 -22.31
C GLU A 246 4.46 -8.19 -23.35
N GLY A 247 5.67 -8.58 -22.93
CA GLY A 247 6.78 -8.86 -23.83
C GLY A 247 6.50 -10.01 -24.82
N SER A 248 5.52 -10.86 -24.51
CA SER A 248 5.05 -11.96 -25.38
C SER A 248 3.80 -11.61 -26.19
N GLY A 249 3.38 -10.33 -26.17
CA GLY A 249 2.31 -9.79 -27.02
C GLY A 249 0.90 -9.83 -26.42
N PHE A 250 0.73 -10.14 -25.14
CA PHE A 250 -0.54 -9.98 -24.45
C PHE A 250 -0.82 -8.50 -24.21
N LYS A 251 -2.06 -8.03 -24.41
CA LYS A 251 -2.39 -6.60 -24.45
C LYS A 251 -3.08 -6.08 -23.19
N ASP A 252 -3.90 -6.88 -22.53
CA ASP A 252 -4.64 -6.49 -21.32
C ASP A 252 -4.25 -7.39 -20.14
N VAL A 253 -3.09 -7.06 -19.56
CA VAL A 253 -2.56 -7.77 -18.39
C VAL A 253 -2.52 -6.80 -17.21
N ARG A 254 -3.15 -7.15 -16.11
CA ARG A 254 -3.18 -6.36 -14.89
C ARG A 254 -2.61 -7.12 -13.71
N ILE A 255 -2.07 -6.42 -12.75
CA ILE A 255 -1.49 -6.98 -11.54
C ILE A 255 -2.47 -6.75 -10.39
N MET A 256 -2.88 -7.82 -9.69
CA MET A 256 -3.67 -7.65 -8.46
C MET A 256 -2.80 -7.06 -7.35
N ASP A 257 -3.20 -5.89 -6.88
CA ASP A 257 -2.49 -5.11 -5.86
C ASP A 257 -2.38 -5.91 -4.54
N GLY A 258 -1.18 -6.02 -3.99
CA GLY A 258 -0.90 -6.72 -2.74
C GLY A 258 -1.06 -8.25 -2.78
N GLY A 259 -1.43 -8.83 -3.91
CA GLY A 259 -1.56 -10.28 -4.08
C GLY A 259 -2.56 -10.93 -3.11
N VAL A 260 -2.38 -12.21 -2.84
CA VAL A 260 -3.26 -12.99 -1.94
C VAL A 260 -3.22 -12.50 -0.49
N GLU A 261 -2.10 -11.92 -0.03
CA GLU A 261 -1.97 -11.40 1.33
C GLU A 261 -2.82 -10.13 1.58
N ALA A 262 -3.17 -9.40 0.52
CA ALA A 262 -4.06 -8.23 0.60
C ALA A 262 -5.51 -8.55 0.20
N TRP A 263 -5.84 -9.82 -0.09
CA TRP A 263 -7.19 -10.24 -0.44
C TRP A 263 -8.10 -10.22 0.79
N PRO A 264 -9.14 -9.37 0.84
CA PRO A 264 -9.94 -9.17 2.06
C PRO A 264 -11.12 -10.15 2.20
N TYR A 265 -11.26 -11.08 1.26
CA TYR A 265 -12.36 -12.03 1.24
C TYR A 265 -11.89 -13.43 1.62
N GLU A 266 -12.81 -14.39 1.69
CA GLU A 266 -12.52 -15.77 2.04
C GLU A 266 -11.51 -16.39 1.09
N LEU A 267 -10.61 -17.19 1.65
CA LEU A 267 -9.61 -17.98 0.94
C LEU A 267 -9.79 -19.45 1.29
N LYS A 268 -9.68 -20.31 0.30
CA LYS A 268 -9.72 -21.75 0.50
C LYS A 268 -8.34 -22.30 0.85
N SER A 269 -8.32 -23.27 1.75
CA SER A 269 -7.14 -24.06 2.15
C SER A 269 -7.42 -25.53 1.98
N GLU A 270 -6.46 -26.27 1.44
CA GLU A 270 -6.43 -27.72 1.47
C GLU A 270 -5.57 -28.17 2.66
N LYS A 271 -6.13 -28.13 3.87
CA LYS A 271 -5.53 -28.75 5.06
C LYS A 271 -6.08 -30.12 5.27
#